data_f750423e3806aad57b57cd55adcb891d
#
_entry.id   f750423e3806aad57b57cd55adcb891d
#
_cell.length_a   1.000
_cell.length_b   1.000
_cell.length_c   1.000
_cell.angle_alpha   90.00
_cell.angle_beta   90.00
_cell.angle_gamma   90.00
#
_symmetry.space_group_name_H-M   'P 1'
#
loop_
_entity.id
_entity.type
_entity.pdbx_description
1 polymer ?
#
loop_
_entity_poly.entity_id
_entity_poly.type
_entity_poly.pdbx_seq_one_letter_code
_entity_poly.pdbx_strand_id
1 'polypeptide(L)'
;IAGNSGKAFKGQRSDGTPVFVKYEMPPIVSVLAREQITPPILSANREAGMGHRVEQEWLNGRTLERQDMGSKQVRQILVRMHYSRILLNQALQMNYTYMKPQDLVHRWQKEAPARLAQNTYLQSICQDLLNHLPNFRQEVATFVHGDLHHTNWVETTSGLVYLTDWE
;
A
#
# COMPACT_ATOMS: atom_id res chain seq x y z
N ILE A 1 -16.83 6.39 11.81
CA ILE A 1 -16.83 6.80 10.39
C ILE A 1 -16.34 5.59 9.64
N ALA A 2 -17.17 5.00 8.77
CA ALA A 2 -16.78 3.90 7.89
C ALA A 2 -15.91 4.45 6.74
N GLY A 3 -14.85 3.72 6.38
CA GLY A 3 -14.11 3.98 5.14
C GLY A 3 -14.94 3.63 3.90
N ASN A 4 -14.49 4.03 2.73
CA ASN A 4 -15.22 3.84 1.46
C ASN A 4 -15.57 2.37 1.14
N SER A 5 -14.77 1.40 1.65
CA SER A 5 -15.03 -0.03 1.46
C SER A 5 -16.05 -0.63 2.44
N GLY A 6 -16.53 0.13 3.44
CA GLY A 6 -17.40 -0.38 4.51
C GLY A 6 -16.72 -1.39 5.46
N LYS A 7 -15.42 -1.64 5.31
CA LYS A 7 -14.66 -2.63 6.08
C LYS A 7 -13.67 -1.98 7.08
N ALA A 8 -13.60 -0.65 7.13
CA ALA A 8 -12.70 0.11 7.98
C ALA A 8 -13.48 1.05 8.91
N PHE A 9 -13.13 1.05 10.20
CA PHE A 9 -13.88 1.75 11.23
C PHE A 9 -12.93 2.40 12.24
N LYS A 10 -13.35 3.55 12.81
CA LYS A 10 -12.80 4.04 14.07
C LYS A 10 -13.49 3.30 15.19
N GLY A 11 -12.73 2.61 16.03
CA GLY A 11 -13.20 1.91 17.23
C GLY A 11 -12.62 2.53 18.50
N GLN A 12 -13.03 1.95 19.63
CA GLN A 12 -12.51 2.25 20.95
C GLN A 12 -12.39 0.94 21.73
N ARG A 13 -11.26 0.70 22.37
CA ARG A 13 -11.04 -0.44 23.24
C ARG A 13 -11.75 -0.23 24.59
N SER A 14 -11.87 -1.29 25.39
CA SER A 14 -12.48 -1.22 26.72
C SER A 14 -11.79 -0.27 27.71
N ASP A 15 -10.49 -0.01 27.49
CA ASP A 15 -9.70 0.97 28.26
C ASP A 15 -9.82 2.41 27.74
N GLY A 16 -10.69 2.65 26.74
CA GLY A 16 -10.87 3.96 26.12
C GLY A 16 -9.90 4.30 25.00
N THR A 17 -8.90 3.44 24.71
CA THR A 17 -7.91 3.70 23.66
C THR A 17 -8.56 3.71 22.27
N PRO A 18 -8.43 4.78 21.48
CA PRO A 18 -8.97 4.80 20.13
C PRO A 18 -8.14 3.92 19.20
N VAL A 19 -8.82 3.19 18.32
CA VAL A 19 -8.20 2.27 17.37
C VAL A 19 -8.79 2.41 15.98
N PHE A 20 -7.98 2.09 14.97
CA PHE A 20 -8.43 1.83 13.62
C PHE A 20 -8.65 0.33 13.47
N VAL A 21 -9.85 -0.06 13.04
CA VAL A 21 -10.22 -1.45 12.81
C VAL A 21 -10.49 -1.66 11.33
N LYS A 22 -9.82 -2.62 10.72
CA LYS A 22 -10.07 -3.01 9.32
C LYS A 22 -10.24 -4.53 9.23
N TYR A 23 -11.26 -4.96 8.50
CA TYR A 23 -11.48 -6.36 8.14
C TYR A 23 -10.84 -6.67 6.80
N GLU A 24 -10.46 -7.93 6.61
CA GLU A 24 -9.81 -8.43 5.39
C GLU A 24 -8.50 -7.73 5.04
N MET A 25 -7.80 -7.21 6.07
CA MET A 25 -6.49 -6.60 5.85
C MET A 25 -5.48 -7.66 5.38
N PRO A 26 -4.63 -7.36 4.39
CA PRO A 26 -3.65 -8.31 3.89
C PRO A 26 -2.70 -8.81 4.99
N PRO A 27 -2.36 -10.10 5.05
CA PRO A 27 -1.48 -10.65 6.10
C PRO A 27 -0.11 -9.97 6.20
N ILE A 28 0.40 -9.45 5.07
CA ILE A 28 1.69 -8.75 4.99
C ILE A 28 1.74 -7.49 5.88
N VAL A 29 0.59 -6.92 6.25
CA VAL A 29 0.52 -5.70 7.08
C VAL A 29 1.20 -5.90 8.43
N SER A 30 1.20 -7.12 8.98
CA SER A 30 1.94 -7.44 10.20
C SER A 30 3.45 -7.29 10.05
N VAL A 31 3.98 -7.57 8.87
CA VAL A 31 5.40 -7.39 8.55
C VAL A 31 5.68 -5.91 8.33
N LEU A 32 4.82 -5.21 7.60
CA LEU A 32 4.92 -3.76 7.36
C LEU A 32 4.91 -2.95 8.66
N ALA A 33 4.10 -3.36 9.64
CA ALA A 33 4.06 -2.72 10.96
C ALA A 33 5.37 -2.93 11.74
N ARG A 34 5.97 -4.13 11.69
CA ARG A 34 7.29 -4.40 12.29
C ARG A 34 8.41 -3.60 11.63
N GLU A 35 8.34 -3.38 10.33
CA GLU A 35 9.25 -2.54 9.56
C GLU A 35 8.94 -1.03 9.72
N GLN A 36 7.98 -0.66 10.56
CA GLN A 36 7.56 0.74 10.78
C GLN A 36 7.16 1.47 9.48
N ILE A 37 6.56 0.76 8.56
CA ILE A 37 6.04 1.32 7.30
C ILE A 37 4.57 1.71 7.46
N THR A 38 3.80 0.89 8.18
CA THR A 38 2.39 1.13 8.52
C THR A 38 2.22 1.26 10.05
N PRO A 39 1.09 1.80 10.53
CA PRO A 39 0.85 1.93 11.96
C PRO A 39 1.01 0.62 12.73
N PRO A 40 1.42 0.67 14.01
CA PRO A 40 1.52 -0.52 14.85
C PRO A 40 0.23 -1.31 14.92
N ILE A 41 0.33 -2.64 14.85
CA ILE A 41 -0.80 -3.55 15.08
C ILE A 41 -0.92 -3.81 16.57
N LEU A 42 -2.09 -3.55 17.11
CA LEU A 42 -2.44 -3.77 18.51
C LEU A 42 -3.05 -5.16 18.74
N SER A 43 -3.83 -5.63 17.77
CA SER A 43 -4.35 -7.00 17.75
C SER A 43 -4.69 -7.44 16.32
N ALA A 44 -4.63 -8.76 16.10
CA ALA A 44 -5.05 -9.37 14.84
C ALA A 44 -5.73 -10.70 15.17
N ASN A 45 -7.02 -10.81 14.83
CA ASN A 45 -7.84 -11.96 15.12
C ASN A 45 -8.63 -12.38 13.88
N ARG A 46 -8.96 -13.67 13.78
CA ARG A 46 -9.89 -14.15 12.76
C ARG A 46 -11.28 -14.26 13.39
N GLU A 47 -12.23 -13.51 12.89
CA GLU A 47 -13.63 -13.56 13.34
C GLU A 47 -14.44 -14.45 12.42
N ALA A 48 -15.27 -15.33 13.01
CA ALA A 48 -16.16 -16.21 12.26
C ALA A 48 -17.16 -15.38 11.44
N GLY A 49 -17.19 -15.60 10.12
CA GLY A 49 -18.09 -14.89 9.20
C GLY A 49 -17.63 -13.51 8.73
N MET A 50 -16.62 -12.90 9.37
CA MET A 50 -16.13 -11.56 8.99
C MET A 50 -14.66 -11.51 8.52
N GLY A 51 -13.97 -12.65 8.52
CA GLY A 51 -12.59 -12.73 8.03
C GLY A 51 -11.54 -12.28 9.05
N HIS A 52 -10.42 -11.77 8.53
CA HIS A 52 -9.28 -11.36 9.34
C HIS A 52 -9.48 -9.91 9.80
N ARG A 53 -9.67 -9.73 11.12
CA ARG A 53 -9.82 -8.43 11.75
C ARG A 53 -8.49 -7.97 12.32
N VAL A 54 -8.07 -6.76 11.95
CA VAL A 54 -6.85 -6.11 12.45
C VAL A 54 -7.22 -4.82 13.16
N GLU A 55 -6.67 -4.64 14.35
CA GLU A 55 -6.67 -3.36 15.06
C GLU A 55 -5.30 -2.73 14.97
N GLN A 56 -5.25 -1.50 14.50
CA GLN A 56 -4.06 -0.66 14.52
C GLN A 56 -4.26 0.53 15.45
N GLU A 57 -3.17 1.13 15.86
CA GLU A 57 -3.21 2.39 16.59
C GLU A 57 -3.94 3.45 15.77
N TRP A 58 -4.85 4.20 16.42
CA TRP A 58 -5.47 5.36 15.80
C TRP A 58 -4.46 6.49 15.72
N LEU A 59 -4.12 6.92 14.52
CA LEU A 59 -3.18 7.99 14.32
C LEU A 59 -3.83 9.36 14.53
N ASN A 60 -3.34 10.07 15.54
CA ASN A 60 -3.62 11.50 15.69
C ASN A 60 -2.63 12.28 14.85
N GLY A 61 -3.10 12.89 13.76
CA GLY A 61 -2.22 13.57 12.82
C GLY A 61 -2.98 14.14 11.63
N ARG A 62 -2.25 14.42 10.58
CA ARG A 62 -2.77 14.91 9.31
C ARG A 62 -2.40 13.98 8.16
N THR A 63 -3.24 13.92 7.17
CA THR A 63 -2.89 13.36 5.87
C THR A 63 -1.83 14.25 5.20
N LEU A 64 -0.87 13.64 4.51
CA LEU A 64 0.14 14.41 3.77
C LEU A 64 -0.48 15.14 2.58
N GLU A 65 0.13 16.25 2.20
CA GLU A 65 -0.14 16.96 0.97
C GLU A 65 0.90 16.59 -0.11
N ARG A 66 0.62 16.96 -1.36
CA ARG A 66 1.53 16.67 -2.49
C ARG A 66 2.95 17.19 -2.26
N GLN A 67 3.10 18.35 -1.66
CA GLN A 67 4.39 18.97 -1.35
C GLN A 67 5.20 18.18 -0.31
N ASP A 68 4.54 17.43 0.57
CA ASP A 68 5.19 16.62 1.62
C ASP A 68 5.81 15.34 1.06
N MET A 69 5.39 14.90 -0.15
CA MET A 69 5.84 13.64 -0.76
C MET A 69 7.35 13.60 -1.05
N GLY A 70 8.01 14.76 -1.12
CA GLY A 70 9.47 14.88 -1.21
C GLY A 70 10.21 14.82 0.13
N SER A 71 9.51 14.65 1.26
CA SER A 71 10.13 14.67 2.58
C SER A 71 11.11 13.53 2.82
N LYS A 72 12.02 13.73 3.78
CA LYS A 72 13.01 12.71 4.17
C LYS A 72 12.31 11.44 4.71
N GLN A 73 11.24 11.61 5.49
CA GLN A 73 10.51 10.49 6.09
C GLN A 73 9.84 9.62 5.02
N VAL A 74 9.14 10.23 4.06
CA VAL A 74 8.53 9.49 2.94
C VAL A 74 9.59 8.71 2.18
N ARG A 75 10.71 9.35 1.82
CA ARG A 75 11.82 8.66 1.13
C ARG A 75 12.38 7.50 1.94
N GLN A 76 12.55 7.65 3.25
CA GLN A 76 13.05 6.57 4.11
C GLN A 76 12.10 5.38 4.17
N ILE A 77 10.78 5.61 4.19
CA ILE A 77 9.78 4.54 4.16
C ILE A 77 9.80 3.83 2.81
N LEU A 78 9.85 4.58 1.70
CA LEU A 78 9.94 4.00 0.36
C LEU A 78 11.21 3.15 0.19
N VAL A 79 12.35 3.64 0.68
CA VAL A 79 13.61 2.88 0.65
C VAL A 79 13.48 1.58 1.47
N ARG A 80 12.94 1.66 2.70
CA ARG A 80 12.71 0.45 3.51
C ARG A 80 11.79 -0.52 2.78
N MET A 81 10.67 -0.06 2.25
CA MET A 81 9.70 -0.90 1.55
C MET A 81 10.32 -1.58 0.31
N HIS A 82 11.03 -0.83 -0.52
CA HIS A 82 11.57 -1.35 -1.78
C HIS A 82 12.82 -2.24 -1.61
N TYR A 83 13.62 -2.01 -0.57
CA TYR A 83 14.87 -2.75 -0.36
C TYR A 83 14.82 -3.77 0.78
N SER A 84 13.69 -3.89 1.49
CA SER A 84 13.53 -4.89 2.55
C SER A 84 13.45 -6.30 1.98
N ARG A 85 14.52 -7.06 2.16
CA ARG A 85 14.53 -8.49 1.85
C ARG A 85 13.56 -9.29 2.73
N ILE A 86 13.31 -8.80 3.94
CA ILE A 86 12.35 -9.42 4.88
C ILE A 86 10.95 -9.32 4.29
N LEU A 87 10.54 -8.13 3.85
CA LEU A 87 9.23 -7.91 3.21
C LEU A 87 9.07 -8.77 1.96
N LEU A 88 10.07 -8.75 1.07
CA LEU A 88 10.02 -9.53 -0.16
C LEU A 88 9.90 -11.03 0.12
N ASN A 89 10.72 -11.57 1.01
CA ASN A 89 10.68 -13.00 1.36
C ASN A 89 9.34 -13.38 2.00
N GLN A 90 8.81 -12.55 2.91
CA GLN A 90 7.51 -12.81 3.53
C GLN A 90 6.36 -12.72 2.52
N ALA A 91 6.39 -11.76 1.61
CA ALA A 91 5.40 -11.65 0.53
C ALA A 91 5.41 -12.92 -0.36
N LEU A 92 6.59 -13.43 -0.72
CA LEU A 92 6.71 -14.67 -1.48
C LEU A 92 6.18 -15.89 -0.70
N GLN A 93 6.47 -15.99 0.59
CA GLN A 93 5.93 -17.05 1.46
C GLN A 93 4.41 -16.99 1.62
N MET A 94 3.84 -15.79 1.53
CA MET A 94 2.39 -15.54 1.57
C MET A 94 1.72 -15.68 0.19
N ASN A 95 2.44 -16.17 -0.83
CA ASN A 95 1.96 -16.33 -2.20
C ASN A 95 1.53 -15.03 -2.88
N TYR A 96 2.13 -13.90 -2.54
CA TYR A 96 1.93 -12.69 -3.33
C TYR A 96 2.52 -12.87 -4.71
N THR A 97 1.74 -12.50 -5.71
CA THR A 97 2.12 -12.69 -7.10
C THR A 97 3.17 -11.64 -7.52
N TYR A 98 4.26 -12.10 -8.10
CA TYR A 98 5.18 -11.22 -8.80
C TYR A 98 4.51 -10.70 -10.07
N MET A 99 4.42 -9.38 -10.18
CA MET A 99 3.86 -8.73 -11.37
C MET A 99 5.00 -8.11 -12.18
N LYS A 100 5.17 -8.57 -13.40
CA LYS A 100 6.16 -8.00 -14.31
C LYS A 100 5.69 -6.65 -14.84
N PRO A 101 6.61 -5.72 -15.16
CA PRO A 101 6.24 -4.42 -15.71
C PRO A 101 5.34 -4.50 -16.94
N GLN A 102 5.57 -5.47 -17.85
CA GLN A 102 4.71 -5.68 -18.99
C GLN A 102 3.28 -6.11 -18.63
N ASP A 103 3.12 -6.90 -17.56
CA ASP A 103 1.80 -7.33 -17.09
C ASP A 103 0.99 -6.13 -16.57
N LEU A 104 1.68 -5.16 -15.91
CA LEU A 104 1.06 -3.90 -15.48
C LEU A 104 0.56 -3.07 -16.68
N VAL A 105 1.35 -2.95 -17.74
CA VAL A 105 0.96 -2.22 -18.94
C VAL A 105 -0.24 -2.90 -19.61
N HIS A 106 -0.20 -4.23 -19.78
CA HIS A 106 -1.31 -5.00 -20.37
C HIS A 106 -2.57 -4.91 -19.51
N ARG A 107 -2.43 -5.01 -18.19
CA ARG A 107 -3.55 -4.85 -17.26
C ARG A 107 -4.17 -3.47 -17.39
N TRP A 108 -3.34 -2.43 -17.40
CA TRP A 108 -3.82 -1.06 -17.59
C TRP A 108 -4.58 -0.91 -18.92
N GLN A 109 -4.02 -1.41 -20.03
CA GLN A 109 -4.69 -1.35 -21.34
C GLN A 109 -6.07 -2.02 -21.32
N LYS A 110 -6.23 -3.12 -20.57
CA LYS A 110 -7.48 -3.86 -20.44
C LYS A 110 -8.50 -3.16 -19.53
N GLU A 111 -8.05 -2.58 -18.43
CA GLU A 111 -8.90 -2.03 -17.36
C GLU A 111 -9.14 -0.52 -17.49
N ALA A 112 -8.38 0.18 -18.33
CA ALA A 112 -8.51 1.61 -18.50
C ALA A 112 -9.92 1.99 -19.02
N PRO A 113 -10.52 3.07 -18.47
CA PRO A 113 -11.77 3.60 -19.01
C PRO A 113 -11.66 3.87 -20.51
N ALA A 114 -12.73 3.60 -21.27
CA ALA A 114 -12.73 3.69 -22.73
C ALA A 114 -12.13 5.02 -23.27
N ARG A 115 -12.42 6.15 -22.61
CA ARG A 115 -11.87 7.47 -22.95
C ARG A 115 -10.34 7.57 -22.89
N LEU A 116 -9.73 6.79 -21.96
CA LEU A 116 -8.27 6.73 -21.81
C LEU A 116 -7.68 5.68 -22.74
N ALA A 117 -8.34 4.53 -22.86
CA ALA A 117 -7.92 3.46 -23.76
C ALA A 117 -7.88 3.90 -25.25
N GLN A 118 -8.74 4.86 -25.65
CA GLN A 118 -8.77 5.43 -26.99
C GLN A 118 -7.82 6.61 -27.19
N ASN A 119 -7.14 7.06 -26.15
CA ASN A 119 -6.18 8.17 -26.26
C ASN A 119 -4.89 7.69 -26.94
N THR A 120 -4.67 8.15 -28.18
CA THR A 120 -3.53 7.75 -29.02
C THR A 120 -2.17 8.07 -28.39
N TYR A 121 -2.05 9.16 -27.64
CA TYR A 121 -0.82 9.52 -26.94
C TYR A 121 -0.50 8.51 -25.80
N LEU A 122 -1.50 8.13 -25.01
CA LEU A 122 -1.32 7.12 -23.97
C LEU A 122 -1.04 5.74 -24.57
N GLN A 123 -1.67 5.39 -25.68
CA GLN A 123 -1.36 4.15 -26.40
C GLN A 123 0.08 4.13 -26.91
N SER A 124 0.60 5.26 -27.45
CA SER A 124 1.99 5.34 -27.89
C SER A 124 2.96 5.18 -26.70
N ILE A 125 2.69 5.82 -25.56
CA ILE A 125 3.50 5.63 -24.34
C ILE A 125 3.51 4.17 -23.92
N CYS A 126 2.36 3.49 -23.87
CA CYS A 126 2.28 2.08 -23.51
C CYS A 126 3.10 1.22 -24.49
N GLN A 127 3.01 1.48 -25.79
CA GLN A 127 3.76 0.76 -26.80
C GLN A 127 5.27 0.99 -26.65
N ASP A 128 5.68 2.24 -26.41
CA ASP A 128 7.09 2.59 -26.18
C ASP A 128 7.63 1.90 -24.92
N LEU A 129 6.86 1.86 -23.84
CA LEU A 129 7.23 1.11 -22.65
C LEU A 129 7.41 -0.37 -22.97
N LEU A 130 6.46 -1.03 -23.62
CA LEU A 130 6.54 -2.45 -23.99
C LEU A 130 7.75 -2.74 -24.87
N ASN A 131 8.09 -1.86 -25.80
CA ASN A 131 9.24 -1.99 -26.68
C ASN A 131 10.58 -1.89 -25.94
N HIS A 132 10.64 -1.10 -24.86
CA HIS A 132 11.87 -0.87 -24.11
C HIS A 132 12.04 -1.83 -22.91
N LEU A 133 10.97 -2.40 -22.35
CA LEU A 133 11.02 -3.31 -21.21
C LEU A 133 11.99 -4.50 -21.40
N PRO A 134 12.09 -5.14 -22.59
CA PRO A 134 13.05 -6.23 -22.80
C PRO A 134 14.52 -5.83 -22.65
N ASN A 135 14.84 -4.54 -22.72
CA ASN A 135 16.19 -4.01 -22.58
C ASN A 135 16.65 -3.87 -21.12
N PHE A 136 15.72 -3.98 -20.15
CA PHE A 136 16.06 -4.02 -18.74
C PHE A 136 16.61 -5.40 -18.37
N ARG A 137 17.94 -5.50 -18.33
CA ARG A 137 18.68 -6.78 -18.17
C ARG A 137 18.63 -7.37 -16.76
N GLN A 138 18.19 -6.64 -15.75
CA GLN A 138 18.08 -7.12 -14.37
C GLN A 138 16.76 -6.66 -13.77
N GLU A 139 15.82 -7.59 -13.65
CA GLU A 139 14.62 -7.39 -12.85
C GLU A 139 14.97 -7.66 -11.39
N VAL A 140 15.00 -6.62 -10.58
CA VAL A 140 15.07 -6.78 -9.11
C VAL A 140 13.65 -6.73 -8.59
N ALA A 141 13.17 -7.84 -8.06
CA ALA A 141 11.89 -7.90 -7.41
C ALA A 141 11.88 -6.96 -6.20
N THR A 142 10.84 -6.13 -6.07
CA THR A 142 10.65 -5.23 -4.95
C THR A 142 9.20 -5.27 -4.49
N PHE A 143 8.97 -4.99 -3.22
CA PHE A 143 7.63 -4.86 -2.68
C PHE A 143 7.10 -3.45 -2.97
N VAL A 144 5.87 -3.36 -3.46
CA VAL A 144 5.21 -2.08 -3.79
C VAL A 144 3.84 -2.00 -3.15
N HIS A 145 3.39 -0.80 -2.85
CA HIS A 145 2.06 -0.54 -2.30
C HIS A 145 0.94 -0.66 -3.36
N GLY A 146 1.23 -0.25 -4.58
CA GLY A 146 0.25 -0.22 -5.68
C GLY A 146 -0.53 1.09 -5.80
N ASP A 147 -0.74 1.82 -4.70
CA ASP A 147 -1.44 3.12 -4.67
C ASP A 147 -0.72 4.13 -3.77
N LEU A 148 0.41 4.66 -4.21
CA LEU A 148 1.24 5.63 -3.47
C LEU A 148 0.69 7.06 -3.56
N HIS A 149 -0.61 7.24 -3.37
CA HIS A 149 -1.22 8.56 -3.35
C HIS A 149 -0.92 9.30 -2.03
N HIS A 150 -0.75 10.63 -2.06
CA HIS A 150 -0.40 11.41 -0.86
C HIS A 150 -1.44 11.27 0.27
N THR A 151 -2.71 11.00 -0.04
CA THR A 151 -3.77 10.79 0.95
C THR A 151 -3.64 9.47 1.72
N ASN A 152 -2.82 8.52 1.23
CA ASN A 152 -2.54 7.26 1.92
C ASN A 152 -1.37 7.39 2.91
N TRP A 153 -0.89 8.60 3.15
CA TRP A 153 0.16 8.89 4.10
C TRP A 153 -0.36 9.74 5.25
N VAL A 154 0.02 9.37 6.46
CA VAL A 154 -0.35 10.10 7.68
C VAL A 154 0.89 10.49 8.46
N GLU A 155 1.04 11.77 8.75
CA GLU A 155 2.01 12.30 9.70
C GLU A 155 1.33 12.50 11.05
N THR A 156 1.84 11.82 12.07
CA THR A 156 1.32 11.94 13.44
C THR A 156 1.72 13.27 14.07
N THR A 157 1.05 13.65 15.15
CA THR A 157 1.43 14.83 15.97
C THR A 157 2.83 14.73 16.57
N SER A 158 3.39 13.51 16.68
CA SER A 158 4.78 13.27 17.10
C SER A 158 5.79 13.34 15.95
N GLY A 159 5.35 13.61 14.72
CA GLY A 159 6.20 13.70 13.53
C GLY A 159 6.56 12.36 12.88
N LEU A 160 5.95 11.25 13.31
CA LEU A 160 6.11 9.97 12.63
C LEU A 160 5.22 9.93 11.39
N VAL A 161 5.75 9.36 10.31
CA VAL A 161 5.01 9.18 9.05
C VAL A 161 4.74 7.71 8.83
N TYR A 162 3.52 7.38 8.40
CA TYR A 162 3.10 6.03 8.07
C TYR A 162 2.40 5.99 6.72
N LEU A 163 2.58 4.89 6.00
CA LEU A 163 1.81 4.56 4.80
C LEU A 163 0.64 3.66 5.19
N THR A 164 -0.55 4.03 4.78
CA THR A 164 -1.83 3.39 5.15
C THR A 164 -2.54 2.87 3.90
N ASP A 165 -3.73 2.31 4.09
CA ASP A 165 -4.64 1.81 3.03
C ASP A 165 -4.05 0.69 2.17
N TRP A 166 -3.56 -0.33 2.85
CA TRP A 166 -3.11 -1.59 2.26
C TRP A 166 -4.31 -2.47 1.86
N GLU A 167 -4.37 -2.88 0.58
CA GLU A 167 -5.40 -3.75 0.00
C GLU A 167 -4.82 -5.02 -0.63
#